data_8fe21af3931fed293d0ecb19ecf09806
#
_entry.id   8fe21af3931fed293d0ecb19ecf09806
#
_cell.length_a   1.000
_cell.length_b   1.000
_cell.length_c   1.000
_cell.angle_alpha   90.00
_cell.angle_beta   90.00
_cell.angle_gamma   90.00
#
_symmetry.space_group_name_H-M   'P 1'
#
loop_
_entity.id
_entity.type
_entity.pdbx_description
1 polymer ?
#
loop_
_entity_poly.entity_id
_entity_poly.type
_entity_poly.pdbx_seq_one_letter_code
_entity_poly.pdbx_strand_id
1 'polypeptide(L)'
;DARAIKTNAVKHGDSWIMNGTKTWCSNGVICNYVIVAAYTNKEDKKNGISIFIVDKGTPGFEVSRKIHKLGHRSSDVAELVFENCKLPKNALLGEEEGKFQALMETLIAARISHAIKSVGLATAAFEYALNYSKEREAFGRPINKFQAISFKLAQMAVKIETARLLGYKAAWLYDQGRPCVMEASMAKLYSAEVVQWCASEGVQVLGGYGYATEYDAERFYRDAKLSSITEGTSEIQHVI
;
A
#
# COMPACT_ATOMS: atom_id res chain seq x y z
N ASP A 1 9.25 4.29 11.45
CA ASP A 1 9.08 3.68 12.79
C ASP A 1 7.66 3.98 13.30
N ALA A 2 6.84 2.93 13.41
CA ALA A 2 5.45 3.06 13.86
C ALA A 2 5.29 3.55 15.31
N ARG A 3 6.35 3.47 16.12
CA ARG A 3 6.39 4.02 17.49
C ARG A 3 6.88 5.46 17.56
N ALA A 4 7.37 6.02 16.46
CA ALA A 4 7.87 7.40 16.41
C ALA A 4 6.79 8.42 16.01
N ILE A 5 5.53 8.11 16.27
CA ILE A 5 4.39 9.03 16.04
C ILE A 5 4.61 10.31 16.86
N LYS A 6 4.54 11.46 16.20
CA LYS A 6 4.66 12.79 16.86
C LYS A 6 3.31 13.40 17.21
N THR A 7 2.26 13.03 16.47
CA THR A 7 0.89 13.48 16.73
C THR A 7 0.47 13.10 18.15
N ASN A 8 -0.11 14.03 18.87
CA ASN A 8 -0.56 13.83 20.25
C ASN A 8 -1.97 14.39 20.45
N ALA A 9 -2.66 13.86 21.43
CA ALA A 9 -3.96 14.36 21.88
C ALA A 9 -3.94 14.46 23.40
N VAL A 10 -4.18 15.66 23.92
CA VAL A 10 -4.19 15.95 25.36
C VAL A 10 -5.62 16.15 25.81
N LYS A 11 -6.01 15.51 26.90
CA LYS A 11 -7.33 15.64 27.50
C LYS A 11 -7.54 17.02 28.09
N HIS A 12 -8.66 17.65 27.77
CA HIS A 12 -9.04 18.96 28.27
C HIS A 12 -10.53 18.93 28.67
N GLY A 13 -10.79 18.68 29.95
CA GLY A 13 -12.15 18.43 30.43
C GLY A 13 -12.80 17.23 29.72
N ASP A 14 -13.97 17.44 29.11
CA ASP A 14 -14.69 16.45 28.32
C ASP A 14 -14.33 16.48 26.81
N SER A 15 -13.14 16.97 26.47
CA SER A 15 -12.66 17.07 25.09
C SER A 15 -11.19 16.70 24.99
N TRP A 16 -10.69 16.57 23.76
CA TRP A 16 -9.29 16.36 23.44
C TRP A 16 -8.77 17.50 22.59
N ILE A 17 -7.53 17.89 22.78
CA ILE A 17 -6.81 18.83 21.91
C ILE A 17 -5.74 18.05 21.18
N MET A 18 -5.92 17.88 19.85
CA MET A 18 -4.97 17.16 19.01
C MET A 18 -4.03 18.11 18.29
N ASN A 19 -2.74 17.76 18.26
CA ASN A 19 -1.70 18.48 17.54
C ASN A 19 -0.78 17.51 16.80
N GLY A 20 -0.40 17.85 15.56
CA GLY A 20 0.55 17.09 14.76
C GLY A 20 0.22 17.05 13.29
N THR A 21 1.02 16.31 12.55
CA THR A 21 0.89 16.15 11.08
C THR A 21 0.86 14.68 10.72
N LYS A 22 0.06 14.32 9.72
CA LYS A 22 0.05 13.01 9.08
C LYS A 22 0.34 13.17 7.61
N THR A 23 1.35 12.45 7.13
CA THR A 23 1.75 12.49 5.72
C THR A 23 1.43 11.14 5.04
N TRP A 24 1.27 11.15 3.74
CA TRP A 24 0.91 10.00 2.92
C TRP A 24 -0.49 9.44 3.21
N CYS A 25 -1.45 10.32 3.56
CA CYS A 25 -2.82 9.90 3.83
C CYS A 25 -3.58 9.67 2.53
N SER A 26 -3.80 8.42 2.18
CA SER A 26 -4.65 8.05 1.04
C SER A 26 -6.08 8.54 1.27
N ASN A 27 -6.70 9.06 0.21
CA ASN A 27 -8.02 9.68 0.23
C ASN A 27 -8.14 10.92 1.14
N GLY A 28 -7.02 11.48 1.61
CA GLY A 28 -7.03 12.60 2.56
C GLY A 28 -7.70 13.87 2.03
N VAL A 29 -7.71 14.07 0.70
CA VAL A 29 -8.40 15.23 0.07
C VAL A 29 -9.91 15.05 0.06
N ILE A 30 -10.39 13.83 -0.19
CA ILE A 30 -11.81 13.53 -0.42
C ILE A 30 -12.51 12.89 0.79
N CYS A 31 -11.78 12.57 1.87
CA CYS A 31 -12.34 11.91 3.05
C CYS A 31 -13.44 12.77 3.71
N ASN A 32 -14.42 12.12 4.31
CA ASN A 32 -15.40 12.76 5.19
C ASN A 32 -14.93 12.73 6.66
N TYR A 33 -14.13 11.73 7.01
CA TYR A 33 -13.47 11.57 8.31
C TYR A 33 -12.14 10.84 8.14
N VAL A 34 -11.29 10.95 9.15
CA VAL A 34 -10.02 10.23 9.21
C VAL A 34 -9.89 9.50 10.56
N ILE A 35 -9.27 8.33 10.51
CA ILE A 35 -8.90 7.58 11.72
C ILE A 35 -7.43 7.93 12.02
N VAL A 36 -7.20 8.50 13.20
CA VAL A 36 -5.90 9.06 13.58
C VAL A 36 -5.37 8.40 14.83
N ALA A 37 -4.19 7.78 14.72
CA ALA A 37 -3.42 7.35 15.87
C ALA A 37 -2.62 8.53 16.44
N ALA A 38 -2.75 8.78 17.74
CA ALA A 38 -2.04 9.83 18.45
C ALA A 38 -1.58 9.36 19.82
N TYR A 39 -0.48 9.90 20.32
CA TYR A 39 -0.10 9.70 21.71
C TYR A 39 -1.02 10.51 22.63
N THR A 40 -1.65 9.81 23.58
CA THR A 40 -2.34 10.40 24.75
C THR A 40 -1.42 10.38 25.98
N ASN A 41 -0.48 9.43 26.00
CA ASN A 41 0.57 9.34 27.01
C ASN A 41 1.94 9.15 26.33
N LYS A 42 2.76 10.20 26.27
CA LYS A 42 4.08 10.18 25.62
C LYS A 42 5.16 9.47 26.45
N GLU A 43 4.93 9.29 27.74
CA GLU A 43 5.87 8.62 28.64
C GLU A 43 5.80 7.10 28.45
N ASP A 44 4.61 6.56 28.18
CA ASP A 44 4.45 5.15 27.81
C ASP A 44 4.55 4.98 26.29
N LYS A 45 5.77 4.84 25.80
CA LYS A 45 6.05 4.61 24.38
C LYS A 45 5.48 3.28 23.84
N LYS A 46 5.12 2.36 24.72
CA LYS A 46 4.61 1.04 24.33
C LYS A 46 3.10 1.05 24.19
N ASN A 47 2.39 1.67 25.14
CA ASN A 47 0.94 1.59 25.21
C ASN A 47 0.24 2.94 25.05
N GLY A 48 0.95 4.08 25.17
CA GLY A 48 0.37 5.43 25.22
C GLY A 48 -0.27 5.94 23.92
N ILE A 49 -0.61 5.04 22.97
CA ILE A 49 -1.26 5.40 21.71
C ILE A 49 -2.76 5.12 21.83
N SER A 50 -3.56 6.13 21.46
CA SER A 50 -5.01 6.06 21.30
C SER A 50 -5.40 6.31 19.84
N ILE A 51 -6.60 5.91 19.46
CA ILE A 51 -7.15 6.09 18.12
C ILE A 51 -8.35 7.02 18.18
N PHE A 52 -8.43 7.98 17.26
CA PHE A 52 -9.49 8.96 17.17
C PHE A 52 -10.15 8.95 15.80
N ILE A 53 -11.45 9.21 15.75
CA ILE A 53 -12.17 9.55 14.53
C ILE A 53 -12.29 11.07 14.49
N VAL A 54 -11.82 11.68 13.41
CA VAL A 54 -11.83 13.13 13.22
C VAL A 54 -12.60 13.45 11.94
N ASP A 55 -13.72 14.14 12.09
CA ASP A 55 -14.56 14.54 10.98
C ASP A 55 -13.93 15.68 10.18
N LYS A 56 -14.15 15.67 8.87
CA LYS A 56 -13.77 16.79 7.99
C LYS A 56 -14.51 18.06 8.43
N GLY A 57 -13.80 19.17 8.48
CA GLY A 57 -14.35 20.44 8.92
C GLY A 57 -14.28 20.65 10.45
N THR A 58 -13.74 19.70 11.21
CA THR A 58 -13.41 19.95 12.62
C THR A 58 -12.42 21.11 12.72
N PRO A 59 -12.70 22.15 13.54
CA PRO A 59 -11.79 23.30 13.69
C PRO A 59 -10.40 22.83 14.11
N GLY A 60 -9.37 23.32 13.38
CA GLY A 60 -7.98 22.91 13.59
C GLY A 60 -7.58 21.62 12.84
N PHE A 61 -8.45 21.03 12.04
CA PHE A 61 -8.10 19.96 11.10
C PHE A 61 -8.10 20.49 9.67
N GLU A 62 -6.97 20.38 8.98
CA GLU A 62 -6.80 20.87 7.62
C GLU A 62 -6.06 19.86 6.72
N VAL A 63 -6.40 19.89 5.43
CA VAL A 63 -5.62 19.25 4.38
C VAL A 63 -4.61 20.25 3.87
N SER A 64 -3.34 20.13 4.29
CA SER A 64 -2.32 21.15 3.97
C SER A 64 -1.88 21.10 2.51
N ARG A 65 -1.78 19.90 1.94
CA ARG A 65 -1.43 19.74 0.53
C ARG A 65 -1.81 18.37 -0.03
N LYS A 66 -2.10 18.33 -1.33
CA LYS A 66 -2.16 17.13 -2.13
C LYS A 66 -0.74 16.73 -2.58
N ILE A 67 -0.41 15.45 -2.47
CA ILE A 67 0.91 14.92 -2.88
C ILE A 67 0.77 14.30 -4.27
N HIS A 68 1.55 14.80 -5.24
CA HIS A 68 1.68 14.20 -6.56
C HIS A 68 2.62 13.00 -6.53
N LYS A 69 2.24 11.93 -7.22
CA LYS A 69 2.93 10.63 -7.16
C LYS A 69 3.41 10.17 -8.52
N LEU A 70 4.38 9.26 -8.50
CA LEU A 70 4.86 8.56 -9.70
C LEU A 70 3.75 7.76 -10.37
N GLY A 71 3.07 6.90 -9.59
CA GLY A 71 1.97 6.03 -10.00
C GLY A 71 0.73 6.20 -9.13
N HIS A 72 -0.28 5.35 -9.35
CA HIS A 72 -1.59 5.42 -8.70
C HIS A 72 -2.17 6.85 -8.69
N ARG A 73 -2.09 7.54 -9.83
CA ARG A 73 -2.42 8.97 -9.95
C ARG A 73 -3.91 9.25 -9.78
N SER A 74 -4.77 8.26 -10.01
CA SER A 74 -6.22 8.33 -9.79
C SER A 74 -6.62 8.33 -8.31
N SER A 75 -5.78 7.81 -7.41
CA SER A 75 -5.99 7.87 -5.97
C SER A 75 -5.28 9.09 -5.40
N ASP A 76 -5.97 9.97 -4.69
CA ASP A 76 -5.33 11.09 -4.04
C ASP A 76 -4.57 10.66 -2.77
N VAL A 77 -3.55 11.45 -2.44
CA VAL A 77 -2.80 11.34 -1.20
C VAL A 77 -2.52 12.74 -0.69
N ALA A 78 -2.65 12.94 0.61
CA ALA A 78 -2.52 14.24 1.23
C ALA A 78 -1.60 14.24 2.46
N GLU A 79 -1.22 15.43 2.83
CA GLU A 79 -0.71 15.77 4.16
C GLU A 79 -1.83 16.43 4.95
N LEU A 80 -2.05 15.92 6.17
CA LEU A 80 -3.08 16.39 7.10
C LEU A 80 -2.42 17.06 8.28
N VAL A 81 -2.94 18.21 8.69
CA VAL A 81 -2.44 18.99 9.82
C VAL A 81 -3.53 19.12 10.87
N PHE A 82 -3.15 18.92 12.11
CA PHE A 82 -3.98 19.14 13.29
C PHE A 82 -3.30 20.22 14.15
N GLU A 83 -3.94 21.37 14.30
CA GLU A 83 -3.45 22.49 15.08
C GLU A 83 -4.51 22.91 16.09
N ASN A 84 -4.25 22.63 17.35
CA ASN A 84 -5.21 22.83 18.44
C ASN A 84 -6.61 22.27 18.09
N CYS A 85 -6.62 21.15 17.36
CA CYS A 85 -7.83 20.52 16.86
C CYS A 85 -8.63 19.98 18.04
N LYS A 86 -9.79 20.59 18.31
CA LYS A 86 -10.64 20.25 19.45
C LYS A 86 -11.60 19.13 19.05
N LEU A 87 -11.43 17.97 19.69
CA LEU A 87 -12.25 16.78 19.45
C LEU A 87 -13.17 16.53 20.65
N PRO A 88 -14.43 16.14 20.42
CA PRO A 88 -15.33 15.75 21.49
C PRO A 88 -14.87 14.45 22.16
N LYS A 89 -15.38 14.17 23.37
CA LYS A 89 -15.01 12.96 24.13
C LYS A 89 -15.24 11.66 23.34
N ASN A 90 -16.33 11.60 22.59
CA ASN A 90 -16.71 10.44 21.79
C ASN A 90 -15.93 10.29 20.45
N ALA A 91 -14.99 11.20 20.15
CA ALA A 91 -14.07 11.02 19.05
C ALA A 91 -13.04 9.89 19.30
N LEU A 92 -12.82 9.54 20.57
CA LEU A 92 -11.96 8.43 20.97
C LEU A 92 -12.60 7.10 20.53
N LEU A 93 -11.86 6.33 19.73
CA LEU A 93 -12.30 5.01 19.26
C LEU A 93 -11.89 3.92 20.26
N GLY A 94 -12.87 3.42 20.99
CA GLY A 94 -12.69 2.43 22.05
C GLY A 94 -12.11 3.04 23.31
N GLU A 95 -11.19 2.33 23.97
CA GLU A 95 -10.55 2.76 25.21
C GLU A 95 -9.34 3.65 24.95
N GLU A 96 -8.98 4.45 25.93
CA GLU A 96 -7.76 5.25 25.96
C GLU A 96 -6.54 4.35 26.09
N GLU A 97 -5.48 4.65 25.38
CA GLU A 97 -4.19 3.91 25.36
C GLU A 97 -4.28 2.46 24.88
N GLY A 98 -3.16 1.74 24.83
CA GLY A 98 -3.08 0.32 24.49
C GLY A 98 -3.38 -0.04 23.03
N LYS A 99 -3.59 0.91 22.12
CA LYS A 99 -4.04 0.64 20.74
C LYS A 99 -2.93 0.30 19.75
N PHE A 100 -1.67 0.28 20.18
CA PHE A 100 -0.56 -0.08 19.29
C PHE A 100 -0.70 -1.51 18.73
N GLN A 101 -1.12 -2.45 19.58
CA GLN A 101 -1.31 -3.85 19.13
C GLN A 101 -2.40 -3.95 18.05
N ALA A 102 -3.54 -3.25 18.21
CA ALA A 102 -4.60 -3.22 17.22
C ALA A 102 -4.14 -2.62 15.88
N LEU A 103 -3.26 -1.59 15.91
CA LEU A 103 -2.63 -1.06 14.71
C LEU A 103 -1.73 -2.10 14.02
N MET A 104 -0.96 -2.87 14.77
CA MET A 104 -0.11 -3.93 14.21
C MET A 104 -0.93 -5.06 13.58
N GLU A 105 -2.03 -5.46 14.18
CA GLU A 105 -2.97 -6.44 13.64
C GLU A 105 -3.60 -5.97 12.33
N THR A 106 -4.01 -4.70 12.27
CA THR A 106 -4.50 -4.08 11.02
C THR A 106 -3.46 -4.15 9.90
N LEU A 107 -2.17 -3.96 10.22
CA LEU A 107 -1.09 -4.05 9.24
C LEU A 107 -0.89 -5.46 8.68
N ILE A 108 -1.23 -6.53 9.41
CA ILE A 108 -1.17 -7.90 8.87
C ILE A 108 -2.17 -8.06 7.73
N ALA A 109 -3.43 -7.70 7.96
CA ALA A 109 -4.48 -7.73 6.93
C ALA A 109 -4.13 -6.84 5.73
N ALA A 110 -3.59 -5.64 5.99
CA ALA A 110 -3.16 -4.71 4.96
C ALA A 110 -2.04 -5.29 4.09
N ARG A 111 -1.04 -5.98 4.67
CA ARG A 111 0.05 -6.64 3.92
C ARG A 111 -0.48 -7.76 3.03
N ILE A 112 -1.39 -8.60 3.53
CA ILE A 112 -2.03 -9.68 2.76
C ILE A 112 -2.80 -9.08 1.57
N SER A 113 -3.65 -8.10 1.82
CA SER A 113 -4.41 -7.39 0.78
C SER A 113 -3.48 -6.77 -0.28
N HIS A 114 -2.40 -6.12 0.18
CA HIS A 114 -1.42 -5.50 -0.71
C HIS A 114 -0.65 -6.52 -1.55
N ALA A 115 -0.35 -7.70 -0.99
CA ALA A 115 0.27 -8.79 -1.73
C ALA A 115 -0.62 -9.26 -2.90
N ILE A 116 -1.91 -9.50 -2.64
CA ILE A 116 -2.87 -9.93 -3.66
C ILE A 116 -3.13 -8.81 -4.69
N LYS A 117 -3.21 -7.55 -4.27
CA LYS A 117 -3.26 -6.41 -5.20
C LYS A 117 -2.04 -6.40 -6.14
N SER A 118 -0.85 -6.65 -5.62
CA SER A 118 0.39 -6.70 -6.43
C SER A 118 0.37 -7.86 -7.42
N VAL A 119 -0.16 -9.02 -7.03
CA VAL A 119 -0.39 -10.16 -7.93
C VAL A 119 -1.36 -9.78 -9.06
N GLY A 120 -2.45 -9.07 -8.74
CA GLY A 120 -3.40 -8.59 -9.74
C GLY A 120 -2.76 -7.66 -10.77
N LEU A 121 -1.94 -6.71 -10.33
CA LEU A 121 -1.22 -5.80 -11.22
C LEU A 121 -0.17 -6.52 -12.07
N ALA A 122 0.56 -7.50 -11.48
CA ALA A 122 1.51 -8.34 -12.23
C ALA A 122 0.80 -9.17 -13.30
N THR A 123 -0.38 -9.71 -12.98
CA THR A 123 -1.23 -10.45 -13.92
C THR A 123 -1.67 -9.57 -15.09
N ALA A 124 -2.13 -8.34 -14.81
CA ALA A 124 -2.52 -7.39 -15.84
C ALA A 124 -1.34 -7.05 -16.78
N ALA A 125 -0.15 -6.80 -16.21
CA ALA A 125 1.05 -6.54 -17.03
C ALA A 125 1.44 -7.74 -17.89
N PHE A 126 1.32 -8.96 -17.36
CA PHE A 126 1.58 -10.20 -18.10
C PHE A 126 0.59 -10.40 -19.23
N GLU A 127 -0.71 -10.31 -18.96
CA GLU A 127 -1.76 -10.51 -19.98
C GLU A 127 -1.67 -9.49 -21.11
N TYR A 128 -1.37 -8.24 -20.77
CA TYR A 128 -1.16 -7.17 -21.72
C TYR A 128 0.04 -7.46 -22.65
N ALA A 129 1.17 -7.85 -22.07
CA ALA A 129 2.36 -8.23 -22.82
C ALA A 129 2.14 -9.50 -23.68
N LEU A 130 1.45 -10.50 -23.12
CA LEU A 130 1.11 -11.74 -23.83
C LEU A 130 0.25 -11.46 -25.07
N ASN A 131 -0.79 -10.64 -24.94
CA ASN A 131 -1.68 -10.33 -26.05
C ASN A 131 -0.94 -9.52 -27.14
N TYR A 132 -0.20 -8.47 -26.75
CA TYR A 132 0.63 -7.73 -27.68
C TYR A 132 1.62 -8.64 -28.43
N SER A 133 2.25 -9.58 -27.75
CA SER A 133 3.24 -10.48 -28.33
C SER A 133 2.67 -11.46 -29.38
N LYS A 134 1.36 -11.73 -29.33
CA LYS A 134 0.65 -12.58 -30.32
C LYS A 134 0.33 -11.82 -31.61
N GLU A 135 0.13 -10.51 -31.51
CA GLU A 135 -0.30 -9.65 -32.61
C GLU A 135 0.89 -8.95 -33.30
N ARG A 136 1.89 -8.53 -32.50
CA ARG A 136 3.06 -7.85 -33.02
C ARG A 136 3.96 -8.80 -33.79
N GLU A 137 4.22 -8.47 -35.05
CA GLU A 137 5.15 -9.21 -35.89
C GLU A 137 6.50 -8.51 -36.01
N ALA A 138 7.55 -9.31 -36.06
CA ALA A 138 8.91 -8.92 -36.39
C ALA A 138 9.61 -10.12 -37.07
N PHE A 139 10.47 -9.86 -38.05
CA PHE A 139 11.21 -10.89 -38.79
C PHE A 139 10.27 -11.96 -39.35
N GLY A 140 9.08 -11.56 -39.87
CA GLY A 140 8.13 -12.41 -40.58
C GLY A 140 7.26 -13.31 -39.70
N ARG A 141 7.19 -13.09 -38.38
CA ARG A 141 6.31 -13.89 -37.47
C ARG A 141 5.98 -13.12 -36.19
N PRO A 142 4.90 -13.51 -35.49
CA PRO A 142 4.58 -12.97 -34.18
C PRO A 142 5.75 -13.08 -33.16
N ILE A 143 5.96 -12.03 -32.36
CA ILE A 143 7.16 -11.97 -31.51
C ILE A 143 7.15 -13.02 -30.38
N ASN A 144 5.99 -13.55 -29.98
CA ASN A 144 5.90 -14.66 -29.01
C ASN A 144 6.52 -15.96 -29.51
N LYS A 145 6.82 -16.08 -30.80
CA LYS A 145 7.51 -17.26 -31.42
C LYS A 145 9.03 -17.20 -31.24
N PHE A 146 9.57 -16.12 -30.71
CA PHE A 146 10.98 -16.01 -30.34
C PHE A 146 11.20 -16.45 -28.90
N GLN A 147 12.18 -17.32 -28.66
CA GLN A 147 12.48 -17.87 -27.32
C GLN A 147 12.74 -16.78 -26.28
N ALA A 148 13.43 -15.69 -26.67
CA ALA A 148 13.68 -14.57 -25.78
C ALA A 148 12.38 -13.93 -25.21
N ILE A 149 11.30 -13.92 -25.98
CA ILE A 149 9.99 -13.40 -25.54
C ILE A 149 9.20 -14.50 -24.82
N SER A 150 9.12 -15.71 -25.39
CA SER A 150 8.35 -16.80 -24.77
C SER A 150 8.90 -17.19 -23.38
N PHE A 151 10.21 -17.15 -23.17
CA PHE A 151 10.82 -17.41 -21.86
C PHE A 151 10.49 -16.33 -20.84
N LYS A 152 10.49 -15.05 -21.23
CA LYS A 152 10.05 -13.95 -20.36
C LYS A 152 8.60 -14.17 -19.90
N LEU A 153 7.69 -14.45 -20.82
CA LEU A 153 6.28 -14.71 -20.52
C LEU A 153 6.10 -15.93 -19.62
N ALA A 154 6.83 -17.01 -19.85
CA ALA A 154 6.79 -18.20 -18.99
C ALA A 154 7.29 -17.87 -17.56
N GLN A 155 8.38 -17.11 -17.42
CA GLN A 155 8.89 -16.68 -16.13
C GLN A 155 7.91 -15.75 -15.41
N MET A 156 7.24 -14.82 -16.12
CA MET A 156 6.19 -13.98 -15.54
C MET A 156 5.08 -14.85 -14.94
N ALA A 157 4.57 -15.82 -15.71
CA ALA A 157 3.50 -16.71 -15.25
C ALA A 157 3.88 -17.49 -13.99
N VAL A 158 5.09 -18.09 -13.96
CA VAL A 158 5.58 -18.84 -12.78
C VAL A 158 5.70 -17.95 -11.55
N LYS A 159 6.28 -16.76 -11.69
CA LYS A 159 6.46 -15.81 -10.58
C LYS A 159 5.12 -15.33 -10.03
N ILE A 160 4.17 -15.00 -10.90
CA ILE A 160 2.81 -14.57 -10.53
C ILE A 160 2.11 -15.66 -9.74
N GLU A 161 2.14 -16.93 -10.21
CA GLU A 161 1.49 -18.04 -9.51
C GLU A 161 2.14 -18.31 -8.15
N THR A 162 3.47 -18.27 -8.05
CA THR A 162 4.19 -18.41 -6.80
C THR A 162 3.81 -17.31 -5.80
N ALA A 163 3.73 -16.05 -6.25
CA ALA A 163 3.31 -14.93 -5.40
C ALA A 163 1.84 -15.07 -4.95
N ARG A 164 0.97 -15.55 -5.84
CA ARG A 164 -0.44 -15.83 -5.55
C ARG A 164 -0.59 -16.87 -4.44
N LEU A 165 0.13 -17.98 -4.54
CA LEU A 165 0.09 -19.07 -3.54
C LEU A 165 0.58 -18.60 -2.17
N LEU A 166 1.64 -17.77 -2.11
CA LEU A 166 2.09 -17.16 -0.85
C LEU A 166 1.02 -16.24 -0.25
N GLY A 167 0.40 -15.40 -1.08
CA GLY A 167 -0.68 -14.52 -0.64
C GLY A 167 -1.89 -15.28 -0.12
N TYR A 168 -2.31 -16.33 -0.81
CA TYR A 168 -3.45 -17.17 -0.40
C TYR A 168 -3.13 -17.98 0.86
N LYS A 169 -1.90 -18.47 1.03
CA LYS A 169 -1.47 -19.11 2.28
C LYS A 169 -1.60 -18.14 3.46
N ALA A 170 -1.12 -16.91 3.31
CA ALA A 170 -1.21 -15.90 4.36
C ALA A 170 -2.68 -15.54 4.69
N ALA A 171 -3.52 -15.35 3.67
CA ALA A 171 -4.95 -15.08 3.83
C ALA A 171 -5.66 -16.23 4.55
N TRP A 172 -5.41 -17.47 4.15
CA TRP A 172 -6.01 -18.65 4.77
C TRP A 172 -5.63 -18.76 6.25
N LEU A 173 -4.36 -18.53 6.62
CA LEU A 173 -3.94 -18.53 8.01
C LEU A 173 -4.64 -17.45 8.82
N TYR A 174 -4.78 -16.25 8.24
CA TYR A 174 -5.48 -15.12 8.84
C TYR A 174 -6.96 -15.45 9.12
N ASP A 175 -7.66 -16.02 8.13
CA ASP A 175 -9.05 -16.43 8.24
C ASP A 175 -9.28 -17.53 9.30
N GLN A 176 -8.26 -18.38 9.55
CA GLN A 176 -8.29 -19.38 10.60
C GLN A 176 -7.92 -18.82 11.99
N GLY A 177 -7.69 -17.51 12.13
CA GLY A 177 -7.24 -16.89 13.39
C GLY A 177 -5.85 -17.36 13.84
N ARG A 178 -5.04 -17.89 12.93
CA ARG A 178 -3.69 -18.39 13.22
C ARG A 178 -2.66 -17.28 13.09
N PRO A 179 -1.57 -17.30 13.89
CA PRO A 179 -0.46 -16.38 13.70
C PRO A 179 0.09 -16.47 12.27
N CYS A 180 0.18 -15.31 11.57
CA CYS A 180 0.60 -15.25 10.16
C CYS A 180 1.43 -14.01 9.81
N VAL A 181 2.07 -13.39 10.80
CA VAL A 181 2.90 -12.18 10.61
C VAL A 181 4.01 -12.45 9.60
N MET A 182 4.71 -13.58 9.73
CA MET A 182 5.79 -13.99 8.84
C MET A 182 5.26 -14.23 7.42
N GLU A 183 4.18 -15.00 7.27
CA GLU A 183 3.60 -15.31 5.96
C GLU A 183 3.07 -14.06 5.25
N ALA A 184 2.44 -13.14 5.97
CA ALA A 184 1.99 -11.86 5.44
C ALA A 184 3.17 -11.01 4.94
N SER A 185 4.27 -10.99 5.70
CA SER A 185 5.49 -10.26 5.32
C SER A 185 6.18 -10.90 4.11
N MET A 186 6.31 -12.24 4.07
CA MET A 186 6.85 -12.98 2.92
C MET A 186 6.01 -12.75 1.66
N ALA A 187 4.69 -12.85 1.77
CA ALA A 187 3.77 -12.63 0.66
C ALA A 187 3.89 -11.20 0.11
N LYS A 188 3.93 -10.19 0.99
CA LYS A 188 4.07 -8.78 0.61
C LYS A 188 5.42 -8.50 -0.03
N LEU A 189 6.50 -9.01 0.54
CA LEU A 189 7.85 -8.83 0.00
C LEU A 189 7.97 -9.42 -1.40
N TYR A 190 7.68 -10.71 -1.55
CA TYR A 190 7.85 -11.40 -2.83
C TYR A 190 6.91 -10.87 -3.91
N SER A 191 5.64 -10.60 -3.60
CA SER A 191 4.71 -10.02 -4.58
C SER A 191 5.13 -8.62 -5.05
N ALA A 192 5.77 -7.82 -4.18
CA ALA A 192 6.31 -6.51 -4.56
C ALA A 192 7.50 -6.61 -5.54
N GLU A 193 8.34 -7.61 -5.39
CA GLU A 193 9.42 -7.91 -6.34
C GLU A 193 8.86 -8.41 -7.68
N VAL A 194 7.92 -9.35 -7.62
CA VAL A 194 7.30 -9.94 -8.80
C VAL A 194 6.58 -8.90 -9.63
N VAL A 195 5.78 -8.02 -9.03
CA VAL A 195 5.03 -7.01 -9.79
C VAL A 195 5.95 -6.00 -10.47
N GLN A 196 7.02 -5.57 -9.81
CA GLN A 196 7.99 -4.66 -10.41
C GLN A 196 8.72 -5.31 -11.58
N TRP A 197 9.13 -6.57 -11.41
CA TRP A 197 9.79 -7.31 -12.48
C TRP A 197 8.84 -7.56 -13.65
N CYS A 198 7.61 -8.04 -13.40
CA CYS A 198 6.62 -8.28 -14.46
C CYS A 198 6.25 -7.01 -15.21
N ALA A 199 6.07 -5.89 -14.52
CA ALA A 199 5.76 -4.61 -15.15
C ALA A 199 6.92 -4.12 -16.03
N SER A 200 8.16 -4.29 -15.56
CA SER A 200 9.36 -3.97 -16.34
C SER A 200 9.47 -4.83 -17.60
N GLU A 201 9.27 -6.15 -17.47
CA GLU A 201 9.31 -7.05 -18.62
C GLU A 201 8.13 -6.82 -19.57
N GLY A 202 6.97 -6.40 -19.05
CA GLY A 202 5.84 -5.98 -19.86
C GLY A 202 6.19 -4.82 -20.81
N VAL A 203 6.80 -3.76 -20.25
CA VAL A 203 7.32 -2.63 -21.06
C VAL A 203 8.35 -3.13 -22.07
N GLN A 204 9.26 -4.01 -21.66
CA GLN A 204 10.31 -4.55 -22.53
C GLN A 204 9.78 -5.38 -23.69
N VAL A 205 8.71 -6.18 -23.48
CA VAL A 205 8.05 -6.96 -24.54
C VAL A 205 7.41 -6.05 -25.60
N LEU A 206 6.83 -4.93 -25.17
CA LEU A 206 6.25 -3.94 -26.09
C LEU A 206 7.32 -3.07 -26.78
N GLY A 207 8.53 -2.99 -26.21
CA GLY A 207 9.59 -2.13 -26.73
C GLY A 207 9.21 -0.64 -26.66
N GLY A 208 9.45 0.12 -27.72
CA GLY A 208 9.13 1.56 -27.77
C GLY A 208 7.66 1.88 -27.49
N TYR A 209 6.74 1.04 -27.92
CA TYR A 209 5.31 1.20 -27.59
C TYR A 209 5.01 1.05 -26.11
N GLY A 210 5.73 0.18 -25.40
CA GLY A 210 5.56 0.04 -23.94
C GLY A 210 6.02 1.26 -23.14
N TYR A 211 6.81 2.13 -23.75
CA TYR A 211 7.30 3.38 -23.15
C TYR A 211 6.44 4.60 -23.45
N ALA A 212 5.48 4.44 -24.39
CA ALA A 212 4.57 5.50 -24.80
C ALA A 212 3.30 5.51 -23.92
N THR A 213 2.79 6.71 -23.62
CA THR A 213 1.65 6.90 -22.71
C THR A 213 0.30 6.46 -23.28
N GLU A 214 0.24 6.15 -24.56
CA GLU A 214 -0.91 5.58 -25.25
C GLU A 214 -1.12 4.10 -24.94
N TYR A 215 -0.11 3.45 -24.32
CA TYR A 215 -0.12 2.04 -23.94
C TYR A 215 -0.04 1.89 -22.41
N ASP A 216 -0.85 0.99 -21.88
CA ASP A 216 -0.95 0.81 -20.42
C ASP A 216 0.31 0.22 -19.75
N ALA A 217 1.27 -0.30 -20.52
CA ALA A 217 2.47 -0.92 -19.98
C ALA A 217 3.29 0.05 -19.11
N GLU A 218 3.44 1.32 -19.55
CA GLU A 218 4.15 2.34 -18.76
C GLU A 218 3.42 2.66 -17.45
N ARG A 219 2.08 2.63 -17.45
CA ARG A 219 1.27 2.86 -16.25
C ARG A 219 1.46 1.73 -15.24
N PHE A 220 1.43 0.48 -15.70
CA PHE A 220 1.71 -0.68 -14.83
C PHE A 220 3.09 -0.57 -14.19
N TYR A 221 4.10 -0.14 -14.94
CA TYR A 221 5.46 0.06 -14.44
C TYR A 221 5.52 1.14 -13.34
N ARG A 222 4.89 2.29 -13.56
CA ARG A 222 4.84 3.37 -12.54
C ARG A 222 4.07 2.94 -11.29
N ASP A 223 2.97 2.23 -11.45
CA ASP A 223 2.11 1.78 -10.36
C ASP A 223 2.78 0.67 -9.54
N ALA A 224 3.53 -0.22 -10.19
CA ALA A 224 4.21 -1.34 -9.55
C ALA A 224 5.23 -0.90 -8.49
N LYS A 225 5.88 0.25 -8.68
CA LYS A 225 6.91 0.74 -7.74
C LYS A 225 6.39 0.97 -6.33
N LEU A 226 5.13 1.35 -6.17
CA LEU A 226 4.52 1.58 -4.86
C LEU A 226 4.53 0.32 -3.99
N SER A 227 4.48 -0.86 -4.60
CA SER A 227 4.37 -2.14 -3.89
C SER A 227 5.56 -2.44 -2.97
N SER A 228 6.75 -1.89 -3.25
CA SER A 228 7.92 -2.03 -2.37
C SER A 228 7.98 -0.98 -1.24
N ILE A 229 7.04 -0.04 -1.19
CA ILE A 229 7.10 1.12 -0.28
C ILE A 229 6.00 1.06 0.79
N THR A 230 4.74 0.86 0.38
CA THR A 230 3.58 0.87 1.27
C THR A 230 3.49 -0.37 2.15
N GLU A 231 2.73 -0.29 3.24
CA GLU A 231 2.52 -1.34 4.26
C GLU A 231 3.82 -1.87 4.89
N GLY A 232 4.81 -0.99 4.97
CA GLY A 232 6.20 -1.28 5.35
C GLY A 232 7.05 -1.60 4.12
N THR A 233 8.18 -0.92 4.00
CA THR A 233 9.09 -1.12 2.86
C THR A 233 9.61 -2.55 2.77
N SER A 234 10.17 -2.94 1.62
CA SER A 234 10.77 -4.27 1.46
C SER A 234 11.82 -4.55 2.53
N GLU A 235 12.61 -3.56 2.92
CA GLU A 235 13.61 -3.66 4.00
C GLU A 235 12.96 -3.95 5.36
N ILE A 236 11.80 -3.35 5.64
CA ILE A 236 11.04 -3.64 6.87
C ILE A 236 10.47 -5.06 6.86
N GLN A 237 10.04 -5.57 5.69
CA GLN A 237 9.58 -6.97 5.60
C GLN A 237 10.70 -7.97 5.89
N HIS A 238 11.95 -7.66 5.56
CA HIS A 238 13.11 -8.49 5.91
C HIS A 238 13.44 -8.50 7.42
N VAL A 239 13.04 -7.46 8.15
CA VAL A 239 13.29 -7.34 9.60
C VAL A 239 12.22 -8.10 10.41
N ILE A 240 11.03 -8.31 9.85
CA ILE A 240 9.93 -9.01 10.50
C ILE A 240 10.08 -10.52 10.37
#